data_281061e201f39c33f787f2eaa368f729
#
_entry.id   281061e201f39c33f787f2eaa368f729
#
_cell.length_a   1.000
_cell.length_b   1.000
_cell.length_c   1.000
_cell.angle_alpha   90.00
_cell.angle_beta   90.00
_cell.angle_gamma   90.00
#
_symmetry.space_group_name_H-M   'P 1'
#
loop_
_entity.id
_entity.type
_entity.pdbx_description
1 polymer ?
#
loop_
_entity_poly.entity_id
_entity_poly.type
_entity_poly.pdbx_seq_one_letter_code
_entity_poly.pdbx_strand_id
1 'polypeptide(L)'
;MSKVKVVILSVPYTVPVPMLAPALLSGCLNAAGITAVGLDFSFSVFETFRGYPWWVKVKTKLTLTGQVHSPVPVAANILILRHLIKYLRNIREKYDPEWIGLSLFTHQSHVFSYPMIRIIRKYLPGAKIVLGGKSLELKHDGSFIYERYRDLDLADLIIVGDAESSLIEAISNDKRGVVITPQQTQSDLDNVSPPDWSGYDMGAYKKYDRANTGIYIPITASKGCVRHCSFCDVASFWPKYIFRDGVKVADDIIATYNSTGATRFKFTDNLINGSVSHFRKMNERLVEEIPNTIKYNGYAIFRSRQSSPEYDFEVSAAAGCDTVYLGLEAGSEKVRNDMKKKFSNDDIDYSANQYYRNKIKQSWLFMVGYPSETEEDFQETLRLIKYYSPMAKDGMVLMSSTLPFMVLGNSPLIQNDEMREHYDFSSDSTHDKTLSQYYWQSSINKENTFSVRADRWRRFYATVVENKYQWSSGMDVSSLLVELAEYERIYKENVRKFIPILKS
;
A
#
# COMPACT_ATOMS: atom_id res chain seq x y z
N MET A 1 10.04 23.76 27.69
CA MET A 1 9.51 23.15 26.45
C MET A 1 8.07 23.57 26.32
N SER A 2 7.61 24.05 25.16
CA SER A 2 6.18 24.32 24.92
C SER A 2 5.40 23.01 25.04
N LYS A 3 4.22 23.06 25.68
CA LYS A 3 3.34 21.88 25.83
C LYS A 3 2.96 21.35 24.44
N VAL A 4 3.11 20.05 24.19
CA VAL A 4 2.69 19.43 22.94
C VAL A 4 1.16 19.38 22.88
N LYS A 5 0.56 20.02 21.88
CA LYS A 5 -0.89 20.08 21.72
C LYS A 5 -1.46 18.79 21.13
N VAL A 6 -0.77 18.20 20.15
CA VAL A 6 -1.26 17.04 19.39
C VAL A 6 -0.24 15.91 19.38
N VAL A 7 -0.65 14.71 19.73
CA VAL A 7 0.13 13.48 19.52
C VAL A 7 -0.58 12.63 18.48
N ILE A 8 0.13 12.20 17.43
CA ILE A 8 -0.43 11.34 16.37
C ILE A 8 0.23 9.97 16.45
N LEU A 9 -0.57 8.91 16.52
CA LEU A 9 -0.13 7.53 16.65
C LEU A 9 -0.43 6.73 15.38
N SER A 10 0.50 5.88 14.99
CA SER A 10 0.20 4.76 14.12
C SER A 10 -0.57 3.68 14.87
N VAL A 11 -1.43 2.95 14.17
CA VAL A 11 -2.10 1.75 14.68
C VAL A 11 -1.25 0.53 14.35
N PRO A 12 -1.20 -0.52 15.20
CA PRO A 12 -0.33 -1.69 14.97
C PRO A 12 -0.44 -2.28 13.57
N TYR A 13 0.71 -2.41 12.93
CA TYR A 13 0.91 -3.04 11.65
C TYR A 13 2.07 -4.02 11.73
N THR A 14 2.25 -4.90 10.75
CA THR A 14 3.12 -6.08 10.91
C THR A 14 4.55 -5.92 10.41
N VAL A 15 4.91 -4.76 9.88
CA VAL A 15 6.24 -4.54 9.27
C VAL A 15 7.03 -3.46 10.00
N PRO A 16 8.36 -3.62 10.12
CA PRO A 16 9.22 -2.67 10.81
C PRO A 16 9.66 -1.52 9.88
N VAL A 17 8.70 -0.85 9.26
CA VAL A 17 8.97 0.35 8.45
C VAL A 17 8.36 1.57 9.14
N PRO A 18 9.04 2.73 9.13
CA PRO A 18 8.48 3.94 9.68
C PRO A 18 7.14 4.29 9.03
N MET A 19 6.15 4.62 9.82
CA MET A 19 4.83 4.98 9.31
C MET A 19 4.80 6.47 8.95
N LEU A 20 4.50 6.79 7.68
CA LEU A 20 4.54 8.15 7.16
C LEU A 20 3.52 9.08 7.82
N ALA A 21 2.27 8.65 7.97
CA ALA A 21 1.17 9.55 8.33
C ALA A 21 1.37 10.29 9.65
N PRO A 22 1.83 9.68 10.77
CA PRO A 22 2.09 10.45 11.98
C PRO A 22 3.21 11.49 11.80
N ALA A 23 4.28 11.16 11.09
CA ALA A 23 5.37 12.10 10.81
C ALA A 23 4.93 13.25 9.88
N LEU A 24 4.20 12.94 8.81
CA LEU A 24 3.70 13.93 7.86
C LEU A 24 2.73 14.92 8.53
N LEU A 25 1.74 14.41 9.24
CA LEU A 25 0.74 15.26 9.89
C LEU A 25 1.32 16.08 11.04
N SER A 26 2.30 15.54 11.80
CA SER A 26 3.00 16.36 12.78
C SER A 26 3.84 17.46 12.14
N GLY A 27 4.50 17.18 11.00
CA GLY A 27 5.19 18.19 10.22
C GLY A 27 4.27 19.32 9.75
N CYS A 28 3.10 18.97 9.20
CA CYS A 28 2.10 19.95 8.76
C CYS A 28 1.58 20.81 9.93
N LEU A 29 1.28 20.20 11.09
CA LEU A 29 0.82 20.93 12.29
C LEU A 29 1.91 21.86 12.83
N ASN A 30 3.15 21.38 12.93
CA ASN A 30 4.28 22.18 13.42
C ASN A 30 4.57 23.38 12.50
N ALA A 31 4.50 23.20 11.19
CA ALA A 31 4.63 24.29 10.22
C ALA A 31 3.51 25.34 10.36
N ALA A 32 2.33 24.94 10.81
CA ALA A 32 1.20 25.84 11.10
C ALA A 32 1.24 26.44 12.52
N GLY A 33 2.32 26.24 13.28
CA GLY A 33 2.46 26.75 14.67
C GLY A 33 1.72 25.95 15.73
N ILE A 34 1.21 24.76 15.42
CA ILE A 34 0.55 23.86 16.36
C ILE A 34 1.56 22.78 16.79
N THR A 35 2.00 22.82 18.05
CA THR A 35 2.99 21.85 18.55
C THR A 35 2.45 20.42 18.47
N ALA A 36 3.09 19.59 17.67
CA ALA A 36 2.66 18.22 17.44
C ALA A 36 3.86 17.26 17.41
N VAL A 37 3.62 15.99 17.73
CA VAL A 37 4.59 14.91 17.57
C VAL A 37 3.93 13.67 16.99
N GLY A 38 4.57 13.10 15.97
CA GLY A 38 4.21 11.81 15.39
C GLY A 38 4.97 10.69 16.11
N LEU A 39 4.26 9.63 16.54
CA LEU A 39 4.86 8.49 17.23
C LEU A 39 4.43 7.19 16.55
N ASP A 40 5.39 6.31 16.31
CA ASP A 40 5.14 5.01 15.69
C ASP A 40 4.86 3.92 16.74
N PHE A 41 3.61 3.82 17.17
CA PHE A 41 3.18 2.76 18.07
C PHE A 41 3.22 1.38 17.39
N SER A 42 3.05 1.31 16.07
CA SER A 42 3.18 0.06 15.29
C SER A 42 4.57 -0.54 15.44
N PHE A 43 5.61 0.26 15.30
CA PHE A 43 6.98 -0.18 15.48
C PHE A 43 7.27 -0.62 16.92
N SER A 44 6.75 0.12 17.91
CA SER A 44 6.89 -0.25 19.33
C SER A 44 6.29 -1.62 19.64
N VAL A 45 5.13 -1.95 19.05
CA VAL A 45 4.50 -3.27 19.14
C VAL A 45 5.38 -4.34 18.46
N PHE A 46 5.82 -4.06 17.23
CA PHE A 46 6.72 -4.96 16.52
C PHE A 46 8.00 -5.26 17.32
N GLU A 47 8.69 -4.23 17.78
CA GLU A 47 9.94 -4.37 18.54
C GLU A 47 9.75 -5.23 19.81
N THR A 48 8.65 -5.01 20.53
CA THR A 48 8.34 -5.72 21.77
C THR A 48 7.99 -7.19 21.53
N PHE A 49 7.22 -7.50 20.49
CA PHE A 49 6.58 -8.82 20.36
C PHE A 49 7.12 -9.71 19.24
N ARG A 50 7.97 -9.21 18.35
CA ARG A 50 8.48 -9.98 17.19
C ARG A 50 9.14 -11.31 17.51
N GLY A 51 9.70 -11.48 18.71
CA GLY A 51 10.35 -12.71 19.17
C GLY A 51 9.38 -13.76 19.71
N TYR A 52 8.11 -13.44 19.86
CA TYR A 52 7.12 -14.38 20.42
C TYR A 52 6.53 -15.28 19.32
N PRO A 53 6.38 -16.59 19.55
CA PRO A 53 5.83 -17.53 18.55
C PRO A 53 4.44 -17.15 18.05
N TRP A 54 3.60 -16.55 18.90
CA TRP A 54 2.25 -16.10 18.52
C TRP A 54 2.27 -14.88 17.59
N TRP A 55 3.34 -14.06 17.61
CA TRP A 55 3.44 -12.91 16.71
C TRP A 55 3.48 -13.32 15.25
N VAL A 56 4.17 -14.40 14.91
CA VAL A 56 4.19 -14.95 13.56
C VAL A 56 2.77 -15.30 13.09
N LYS A 57 1.98 -15.97 13.98
CA LYS A 57 0.57 -16.31 13.67
C LYS A 57 -0.31 -15.08 13.49
N VAL A 58 -0.13 -14.04 14.31
CA VAL A 58 -0.83 -12.75 14.15
C VAL A 58 -0.45 -12.09 12.84
N LYS A 59 0.84 -12.02 12.52
CA LYS A 59 1.34 -11.48 11.26
C LYS A 59 0.72 -12.20 10.06
N THR A 60 0.79 -13.52 10.03
CA THR A 60 0.26 -14.33 8.92
C THR A 60 -1.25 -14.10 8.75
N LYS A 61 -2.02 -14.10 9.83
CA LYS A 61 -3.46 -13.84 9.77
C LYS A 61 -3.77 -12.44 9.25
N LEU A 62 -3.10 -11.42 9.74
CA LEU A 62 -3.32 -10.04 9.30
C LEU A 62 -2.91 -9.84 7.83
N THR A 63 -1.89 -10.55 7.36
CA THR A 63 -1.39 -10.40 5.99
C THR A 63 -2.22 -11.19 4.96
N LEU A 64 -2.59 -12.43 5.29
CA LEU A 64 -3.21 -13.34 4.32
C LEU A 64 -4.72 -13.19 4.21
N THR A 65 -5.43 -12.83 5.28
CA THR A 65 -6.89 -12.91 5.26
C THR A 65 -7.57 -11.62 4.89
N GLY A 66 -6.91 -10.47 5.05
CA GLY A 66 -7.59 -9.16 4.89
C GLY A 66 -8.87 -9.05 5.73
N GLN A 67 -9.20 -10.11 6.49
CA GLN A 67 -10.47 -10.28 7.18
C GLN A 67 -10.49 -9.44 8.44
N VAL A 68 -11.35 -8.46 8.45
CA VAL A 68 -11.71 -7.65 9.63
C VAL A 68 -12.20 -8.52 10.80
N HIS A 69 -12.60 -9.75 10.53
CA HIS A 69 -13.22 -10.67 11.49
C HIS A 69 -12.35 -11.87 11.91
N SER A 70 -11.09 -11.96 11.45
CA SER A 70 -10.21 -13.01 11.99
C SER A 70 -9.75 -12.60 13.39
N PRO A 71 -10.23 -13.26 14.47
CA PRO A 71 -9.87 -12.84 15.81
C PRO A 71 -8.36 -13.01 15.99
N VAL A 72 -7.67 -11.90 16.23
CA VAL A 72 -6.33 -11.97 16.83
C VAL A 72 -6.47 -12.78 18.12
N PRO A 73 -5.59 -13.74 18.42
CA PRO A 73 -5.70 -14.52 19.64
C PRO A 73 -5.92 -13.61 20.85
N VAL A 74 -6.91 -13.90 21.66
CA VAL A 74 -7.32 -13.03 22.80
C VAL A 74 -6.12 -12.68 23.68
N ALA A 75 -5.23 -13.64 23.92
CA ALA A 75 -4.00 -13.42 24.69
C ALA A 75 -3.05 -12.40 24.03
N ALA A 76 -2.92 -12.43 22.70
CA ALA A 76 -2.11 -11.47 21.96
C ALA A 76 -2.70 -10.06 22.05
N ASN A 77 -4.01 -9.93 21.92
CA ASN A 77 -4.69 -8.64 22.10
C ASN A 77 -4.45 -8.08 23.50
N ILE A 78 -4.59 -8.90 24.55
CA ILE A 78 -4.34 -8.47 25.94
C ILE A 78 -2.92 -7.94 26.10
N LEU A 79 -1.91 -8.61 25.56
CA LEU A 79 -0.52 -8.19 25.65
C LEU A 79 -0.27 -6.86 24.93
N ILE A 80 -0.78 -6.72 23.70
CA ILE A 80 -0.67 -5.47 22.95
C ILE A 80 -1.36 -4.31 23.68
N LEU A 81 -2.55 -4.54 24.25
CA LEU A 81 -3.27 -3.53 25.00
C LEU A 81 -2.58 -3.14 26.32
N ARG A 82 -1.95 -4.11 27.02
CA ARG A 82 -1.09 -3.81 28.18
C ARG A 82 0.12 -2.97 27.78
N HIS A 83 0.73 -3.27 26.65
CA HIS A 83 1.83 -2.46 26.10
C HIS A 83 1.35 -1.05 25.75
N LEU A 84 0.17 -0.90 25.15
CA LEU A 84 -0.44 0.41 24.91
C LEU A 84 -0.62 1.22 26.20
N ILE A 85 -1.09 0.61 27.28
CA ILE A 85 -1.27 1.30 28.57
C ILE A 85 0.06 1.89 29.05
N LYS A 86 1.14 1.12 28.98
CA LYS A 86 2.48 1.60 29.35
C LYS A 86 2.90 2.77 28.44
N TYR A 87 2.67 2.62 27.14
CA TYR A 87 2.99 3.65 26.15
C TYR A 87 2.22 4.95 26.39
N LEU A 88 0.93 4.87 26.69
CA LEU A 88 0.09 6.04 27.00
C LEU A 88 0.48 6.74 28.30
N ARG A 89 0.95 6.00 29.32
CA ARG A 89 1.50 6.63 30.54
C ARG A 89 2.72 7.49 30.21
N ASN A 90 3.63 6.96 29.40
CA ASN A 90 4.80 7.74 28.95
C ASN A 90 4.38 8.97 28.12
N ILE A 91 3.35 8.85 27.26
CA ILE A 91 2.79 9.99 26.51
C ILE A 91 2.23 11.03 27.46
N ARG A 92 1.48 10.62 28.48
CA ARG A 92 0.92 11.53 29.49
C ARG A 92 2.00 12.26 30.28
N GLU A 93 3.01 11.53 30.73
CA GLU A 93 4.11 12.10 31.51
C GLU A 93 4.96 13.08 30.69
N LYS A 94 5.22 12.76 29.43
CA LYS A 94 6.12 13.53 28.57
C LYS A 94 5.42 14.69 27.86
N TYR A 95 4.18 14.50 27.40
CA TYR A 95 3.52 15.43 26.48
C TYR A 95 2.22 16.01 27.01
N ASP A 96 1.44 15.25 27.81
CA ASP A 96 0.09 15.60 28.29
C ASP A 96 -0.77 16.31 27.23
N PRO A 97 -1.03 15.63 26.07
CA PRO A 97 -1.59 16.30 24.91
C PRO A 97 -3.07 16.64 25.06
N GLU A 98 -3.53 17.68 24.34
CA GLU A 98 -4.96 18.00 24.22
C GLU A 98 -5.67 17.09 23.21
N TRP A 99 -4.94 16.61 22.20
CA TRP A 99 -5.46 15.75 21.14
C TRP A 99 -4.58 14.52 20.93
N ILE A 100 -5.24 13.37 20.76
CA ILE A 100 -4.62 12.14 20.28
C ILE A 100 -5.21 11.77 18.94
N GLY A 101 -4.35 11.71 17.90
CA GLY A 101 -4.71 11.26 16.56
C GLY A 101 -4.39 9.78 16.35
N LEU A 102 -5.28 9.05 15.65
CA LEU A 102 -5.04 7.69 15.17
C LEU A 102 -5.15 7.66 13.65
N SER A 103 -4.10 7.16 12.99
CA SER A 103 -4.10 6.97 11.55
C SER A 103 -4.56 5.55 11.18
N LEU A 104 -5.73 5.45 10.54
CA LEU A 104 -6.38 4.22 10.10
C LEU A 104 -6.25 4.06 8.59
N PHE A 105 -5.14 3.47 8.13
CA PHE A 105 -4.84 3.43 6.69
C PHE A 105 -5.41 2.18 6.00
N THR A 106 -5.42 1.03 6.66
CA THR A 106 -5.86 -0.25 6.10
C THR A 106 -7.03 -0.85 6.88
N HIS A 107 -7.77 -1.79 6.30
CA HIS A 107 -8.79 -2.57 7.04
C HIS A 107 -8.23 -3.22 8.31
N GLN A 108 -6.99 -3.64 8.30
CA GLN A 108 -6.32 -4.25 9.45
C GLN A 108 -6.23 -3.29 10.64
N SER A 109 -6.16 -1.98 10.39
CA SER A 109 -6.13 -0.96 11.43
C SER A 109 -7.36 -1.01 12.34
N HIS A 110 -8.52 -1.44 11.80
CA HIS A 110 -9.78 -1.50 12.56
C HIS A 110 -9.79 -2.59 13.63
N VAL A 111 -8.99 -3.65 13.49
CA VAL A 111 -8.88 -4.73 14.49
C VAL A 111 -8.39 -4.19 15.82
N PHE A 112 -7.48 -3.23 15.80
CA PHE A 112 -6.88 -2.65 17.01
C PHE A 112 -7.51 -1.32 17.43
N SER A 113 -8.10 -0.56 16.52
CA SER A 113 -8.55 0.81 16.79
C SER A 113 -9.63 0.89 17.87
N TYR A 114 -10.66 0.04 17.84
CA TYR A 114 -11.72 0.05 18.82
C TYR A 114 -11.22 -0.15 20.27
N PRO A 115 -10.45 -1.21 20.57
CA PRO A 115 -9.90 -1.37 21.91
C PRO A 115 -8.88 -0.27 22.28
N MET A 116 -8.10 0.22 21.30
CA MET A 116 -7.16 1.34 21.54
C MET A 116 -7.90 2.60 21.98
N ILE A 117 -8.96 2.99 21.28
CA ILE A 117 -9.76 4.18 21.60
C ILE A 117 -10.30 4.11 23.04
N ARG A 118 -10.86 2.97 23.44
CA ARG A 118 -11.37 2.77 24.81
C ARG A 118 -10.28 2.92 25.87
N ILE A 119 -9.08 2.42 25.58
CA ILE A 119 -7.94 2.53 26.49
C ILE A 119 -7.43 3.97 26.53
N ILE A 120 -7.36 4.67 25.38
CA ILE A 120 -6.98 6.08 25.32
C ILE A 120 -7.94 6.93 26.18
N ARG A 121 -9.26 6.76 26.03
CA ARG A 121 -10.26 7.44 26.85
C ARG A 121 -10.04 7.22 28.35
N LYS A 122 -9.66 5.99 28.76
CA LYS A 122 -9.44 5.65 30.16
C LYS A 122 -8.16 6.25 30.74
N TYR A 123 -7.06 6.25 29.96
CA TYR A 123 -5.73 6.64 30.46
C TYR A 123 -5.33 8.09 30.15
N LEU A 124 -6.02 8.72 29.20
CA LEU A 124 -5.89 10.13 28.81
C LEU A 124 -7.29 10.77 28.75
N PRO A 125 -8.02 10.83 29.88
CA PRO A 125 -9.44 11.25 29.88
C PRO A 125 -9.63 12.71 29.46
N GLY A 126 -8.61 13.57 29.60
CA GLY A 126 -8.64 14.95 29.15
C GLY A 126 -8.30 15.16 27.67
N ALA A 127 -7.80 14.12 26.99
CA ALA A 127 -7.44 14.23 25.57
C ALA A 127 -8.64 13.95 24.66
N LYS A 128 -8.81 14.79 23.65
CA LYS A 128 -9.74 14.59 22.55
C LYS A 128 -9.14 13.62 21.54
N ILE A 129 -9.99 12.79 20.92
CA ILE A 129 -9.54 11.79 19.96
C ILE A 129 -9.93 12.22 18.55
N VAL A 130 -8.95 12.27 17.65
CA VAL A 130 -9.18 12.45 16.21
C VAL A 130 -8.81 11.17 15.45
N LEU A 131 -9.69 10.72 14.57
CA LEU A 131 -9.48 9.61 13.66
C LEU A 131 -9.33 10.12 12.23
N GLY A 132 -8.40 9.55 11.48
CA GLY A 132 -8.21 9.83 10.06
C GLY A 132 -7.60 8.63 9.35
N GLY A 133 -7.53 8.72 8.03
CA GLY A 133 -6.90 7.72 7.18
C GLY A 133 -7.84 7.05 6.18
N LYS A 134 -7.27 6.59 5.11
CA LYS A 134 -7.97 6.16 3.87
C LYS A 134 -8.95 5.01 4.09
N SER A 135 -8.75 4.15 5.09
CA SER A 135 -9.69 3.06 5.38
C SER A 135 -11.05 3.52 5.89
N LEU A 136 -11.16 4.75 6.37
CA LEU A 136 -12.44 5.32 6.80
C LEU A 136 -13.40 5.60 5.62
N GLU A 137 -12.87 5.75 4.40
CA GLU A 137 -13.63 5.96 3.16
C GLU A 137 -14.11 4.65 2.52
N LEU A 138 -13.68 3.51 3.03
CA LEU A 138 -14.11 2.22 2.54
C LEU A 138 -15.54 1.93 2.99
N LYS A 139 -16.28 1.17 2.16
CA LYS A 139 -17.62 0.70 2.49
C LYS A 139 -17.59 -0.72 3.05
N HIS A 140 -18.38 -0.96 4.08
CA HIS A 140 -18.66 -2.27 4.62
C HIS A 140 -20.18 -2.39 4.84
N ASP A 141 -20.78 -3.43 4.30
CA ASP A 141 -22.26 -3.65 4.37
C ASP A 141 -23.10 -2.45 3.87
N GLY A 142 -22.60 -1.77 2.83
CA GLY A 142 -23.29 -0.64 2.19
C GLY A 142 -23.01 0.73 2.84
N SER A 143 -22.49 0.77 4.08
CA SER A 143 -22.17 1.99 4.81
C SER A 143 -20.67 2.28 4.81
N PHE A 144 -20.29 3.54 4.88
CA PHE A 144 -18.89 3.91 5.06
C PHE A 144 -18.39 3.52 6.46
N ILE A 145 -17.13 3.13 6.56
CA ILE A 145 -16.55 2.71 7.84
C ILE A 145 -16.54 3.87 8.86
N TYR A 146 -16.32 5.12 8.43
CA TYR A 146 -16.35 6.28 9.33
C TYR A 146 -17.69 6.45 10.03
N GLU A 147 -18.83 6.10 9.38
CA GLU A 147 -20.17 6.21 9.96
C GLU A 147 -20.31 5.34 11.19
N ARG A 148 -19.72 4.15 11.18
CA ARG A 148 -19.72 3.25 12.33
C ARG A 148 -18.97 3.84 13.54
N TYR A 149 -17.85 4.57 13.31
CA TYR A 149 -17.15 5.25 14.40
C TYR A 149 -17.94 6.45 14.92
N ARG A 150 -18.62 7.18 14.05
CA ARG A 150 -19.54 8.26 14.40
C ARG A 150 -20.70 7.75 15.27
N ASP A 151 -21.39 6.71 14.82
CA ASP A 151 -22.61 6.20 15.46
C ASP A 151 -22.34 5.56 16.82
N LEU A 152 -21.12 5.08 17.06
CA LEU A 152 -20.67 4.55 18.33
C LEU A 152 -20.02 5.62 19.25
N ASP A 153 -20.01 6.89 18.84
CA ASP A 153 -19.40 8.02 19.56
C ASP A 153 -17.97 7.74 20.06
N LEU A 154 -17.16 7.14 19.16
CA LEU A 154 -15.83 6.67 19.54
C LEU A 154 -14.76 7.76 19.47
N ALA A 155 -14.99 8.83 18.73
CA ALA A 155 -14.03 9.91 18.52
C ALA A 155 -14.68 11.28 18.61
N ASP A 156 -13.91 12.28 19.07
CA ASP A 156 -14.37 13.67 19.10
C ASP A 156 -14.37 14.31 17.71
N LEU A 157 -13.47 13.85 16.84
CA LEU A 157 -13.32 14.32 15.47
C LEU A 157 -12.99 13.14 14.55
N ILE A 158 -13.63 13.09 13.39
CA ILE A 158 -13.32 12.13 12.32
C ILE A 158 -13.04 12.91 11.05
N ILE A 159 -11.86 12.77 10.48
CA ILE A 159 -11.48 13.38 9.20
C ILE A 159 -11.53 12.31 8.11
N VAL A 160 -12.40 12.52 7.14
CA VAL A 160 -12.59 11.63 6.00
C VAL A 160 -11.97 12.28 4.76
N GLY A 161 -10.99 11.64 4.17
CA GLY A 161 -10.19 12.16 3.06
C GLY A 161 -8.77 12.53 3.46
N ASP A 162 -8.15 13.42 2.67
CA ASP A 162 -6.79 13.87 2.92
C ASP A 162 -6.75 14.88 4.08
N ALA A 163 -5.91 14.64 5.08
CA ALA A 163 -5.99 15.32 6.37
C ALA A 163 -4.98 16.48 6.55
N GLU A 164 -4.07 16.69 5.61
CA GLU A 164 -2.91 17.58 5.79
C GLU A 164 -3.33 19.02 6.14
N SER A 165 -4.29 19.59 5.43
CA SER A 165 -4.81 20.95 5.71
C SER A 165 -6.03 20.95 6.64
N SER A 166 -6.92 19.97 6.47
CA SER A 166 -8.18 19.89 7.24
C SER A 166 -7.95 19.60 8.73
N LEU A 167 -6.90 18.85 9.07
CA LEU A 167 -6.53 18.62 10.47
C LEU A 167 -6.07 19.93 11.13
N ILE A 168 -5.26 20.75 10.43
CA ILE A 168 -4.82 22.06 10.92
C ILE A 168 -6.02 22.94 11.24
N GLU A 169 -6.95 23.06 10.29
CA GLU A 169 -8.16 23.88 10.46
C GLU A 169 -9.03 23.36 11.61
N ALA A 170 -9.24 22.05 11.68
CA ALA A 170 -10.08 21.43 12.68
C ALA A 170 -9.52 21.61 14.11
N ILE A 171 -8.21 21.40 14.29
CA ILE A 171 -7.53 21.57 15.58
C ILE A 171 -7.49 23.06 16.00
N SER A 172 -7.25 23.97 15.06
CA SER A 172 -7.22 25.42 15.34
C SER A 172 -8.57 25.94 15.83
N ASN A 173 -9.65 25.42 15.27
CA ASN A 173 -11.03 25.85 15.58
C ASN A 173 -11.75 24.93 16.58
N ASP A 174 -11.05 24.00 17.21
CA ASP A 174 -11.62 22.98 18.12
C ASP A 174 -12.85 22.26 17.55
N LYS A 175 -12.85 21.94 16.25
CA LYS A 175 -13.97 21.27 15.57
C LYS A 175 -14.22 19.88 16.13
N ARG A 176 -15.48 19.45 16.03
CA ARG A 176 -15.97 18.13 16.48
C ARG A 176 -16.81 17.48 15.40
N GLY A 177 -17.07 16.18 15.57
CA GLY A 177 -17.90 15.40 14.66
C GLY A 177 -17.15 14.95 13.42
N VAL A 178 -17.82 14.92 12.27
CA VAL A 178 -17.25 14.44 11.01
C VAL A 178 -16.91 15.61 10.09
N VAL A 179 -15.68 15.64 9.62
CA VAL A 179 -15.20 16.58 8.59
C VAL A 179 -14.85 15.76 7.35
N ILE A 180 -15.61 15.97 6.27
CA ILE A 180 -15.32 15.39 4.96
C ILE A 180 -14.49 16.40 4.18
N THR A 181 -13.27 16.02 3.82
CA THR A 181 -12.34 16.89 3.13
C THR A 181 -12.60 16.89 1.63
N PRO A 182 -12.50 18.04 0.97
CA PRO A 182 -12.53 18.07 -0.49
C PRO A 182 -11.30 17.34 -1.05
N GLN A 183 -11.40 16.91 -2.31
CA GLN A 183 -10.25 16.37 -3.03
C GLN A 183 -9.13 17.41 -3.11
N GLN A 184 -7.91 17.01 -2.75
CA GLN A 184 -6.76 17.89 -2.88
C GLN A 184 -6.52 18.32 -4.32
N THR A 185 -6.14 19.58 -4.47
CA THR A 185 -5.65 20.15 -5.75
C THR A 185 -4.15 19.93 -5.88
N GLN A 186 -3.62 20.23 -7.06
CA GLN A 186 -2.17 20.27 -7.30
C GLN A 186 -1.47 21.21 -6.32
N SER A 187 -2.02 22.41 -6.11
CA SER A 187 -1.46 23.40 -5.19
C SER A 187 -1.47 22.93 -3.73
N ASP A 188 -2.55 22.25 -3.31
CA ASP A 188 -2.61 21.71 -1.94
C ASP A 188 -1.50 20.71 -1.68
N LEU A 189 -1.28 19.79 -2.64
CA LEU A 189 -0.23 18.78 -2.52
C LEU A 189 1.17 19.40 -2.55
N ASP A 190 1.39 20.42 -3.36
CA ASP A 190 2.66 21.16 -3.44
C ASP A 190 3.01 21.93 -2.16
N ASN A 191 2.01 22.29 -1.36
CA ASN A 191 2.17 23.02 -0.11
C ASN A 191 2.17 22.13 1.14
N VAL A 192 2.15 20.82 0.97
CA VAL A 192 2.31 19.87 2.09
C VAL A 192 3.71 20.02 2.68
N SER A 193 3.80 20.24 3.98
CA SER A 193 5.06 20.37 4.70
C SER A 193 5.81 19.03 4.78
N PRO A 194 7.15 19.06 4.88
CA PRO A 194 7.94 17.85 5.08
C PRO A 194 7.53 17.07 6.33
N PRO A 195 7.67 15.73 6.33
CA PRO A 195 7.43 14.91 7.51
C PRO A 195 8.40 15.29 8.67
N ASP A 196 7.87 15.36 9.88
CA ASP A 196 8.67 15.53 11.11
C ASP A 196 8.98 14.15 11.73
N TRP A 197 10.21 13.71 11.60
CA TRP A 197 10.70 12.44 12.12
C TRP A 197 11.24 12.51 13.55
N SER A 198 11.14 13.66 14.24
CA SER A 198 11.72 13.89 15.58
C SER A 198 11.17 12.95 16.66
N GLY A 199 9.96 12.43 16.47
CA GLY A 199 9.34 11.45 17.37
C GLY A 199 9.73 10.00 17.13
N TYR A 200 10.61 9.71 16.14
CA TYR A 200 10.99 8.36 15.73
C TYR A 200 12.43 8.04 16.15
N ASP A 201 12.63 6.89 16.78
CA ASP A 201 13.99 6.36 17.04
C ASP A 201 14.53 5.67 15.78
N MET A 202 15.12 6.42 14.86
CA MET A 202 15.69 5.89 13.63
C MET A 202 16.81 4.87 13.88
N GLY A 203 17.52 4.96 15.01
CA GLY A 203 18.53 3.97 15.42
C GLY A 203 17.90 2.61 15.74
N ALA A 204 16.71 2.61 16.35
CA ALA A 204 16.01 1.37 16.64
C ALA A 204 15.58 0.63 15.36
N TYR A 205 15.12 1.34 14.33
CA TYR A 205 14.77 0.72 13.05
C TYR A 205 15.98 0.05 12.37
N LYS A 206 17.17 0.66 12.43
CA LYS A 206 18.40 0.10 11.84
C LYS A 206 18.76 -1.29 12.36
N LYS A 207 18.37 -1.63 13.59
CA LYS A 207 18.59 -2.99 14.17
C LYS A 207 17.85 -4.10 13.42
N TYR A 208 16.83 -3.76 12.63
CA TYR A 208 15.99 -4.71 11.91
C TYR A 208 16.27 -4.78 10.41
N ASP A 209 17.25 -4.05 9.95
CA ASP A 209 17.76 -4.15 8.58
C ASP A 209 18.64 -5.40 8.42
N ARG A 210 18.00 -6.55 8.20
CA ARG A 210 18.67 -7.85 8.09
C ARG A 210 19.68 -7.94 6.95
N ALA A 211 19.47 -7.16 5.90
CA ALA A 211 20.31 -7.18 4.71
C ALA A 211 21.41 -6.11 4.76
N ASN A 212 21.49 -5.34 5.83
CA ASN A 212 22.35 -4.15 5.94
C ASN A 212 22.17 -3.20 4.74
N THR A 213 20.95 -3.15 4.22
CA THR A 213 20.59 -2.39 3.01
C THR A 213 20.05 -1.01 3.32
N GLY A 214 19.81 -0.69 4.60
CA GLY A 214 19.16 0.52 5.07
C GLY A 214 17.64 0.42 5.15
N ILE A 215 17.05 1.17 6.08
CA ILE A 215 15.61 1.21 6.26
C ILE A 215 15.02 2.20 5.27
N TYR A 216 13.99 1.78 4.56
CA TYR A 216 13.27 2.66 3.66
C TYR A 216 12.40 3.66 4.44
N ILE A 217 12.69 4.94 4.27
CA ILE A 217 11.83 6.02 4.75
C ILE A 217 10.77 6.30 3.69
N PRO A 218 9.48 6.28 4.06
CA PRO A 218 8.42 6.58 3.12
C PRO A 218 8.41 8.07 2.74
N ILE A 219 8.17 8.34 1.45
CA ILE A 219 8.01 9.68 0.88
C ILE A 219 6.82 9.69 -0.07
N THR A 220 6.17 10.84 -0.25
CA THR A 220 5.07 11.02 -1.20
C THR A 220 5.39 12.15 -2.17
N ALA A 221 5.34 11.86 -3.46
CA ALA A 221 5.49 12.83 -4.55
C ALA A 221 4.18 13.04 -5.32
N SER A 222 3.27 12.07 -5.28
CA SER A 222 2.03 12.15 -6.05
C SER A 222 0.87 11.41 -5.38
N LYS A 223 -0.35 11.71 -5.80
CA LYS A 223 -1.57 10.96 -5.43
C LYS A 223 -2.35 10.59 -6.70
N GLY A 224 -2.99 9.43 -6.67
CA GLY A 224 -3.72 8.92 -7.83
C GLY A 224 -2.83 8.28 -8.90
N CYS A 225 -3.37 8.12 -10.09
CA CYS A 225 -2.69 7.52 -11.23
C CYS A 225 -3.18 8.14 -12.54
N VAL A 226 -2.31 8.29 -13.54
CA VAL A 226 -2.68 8.73 -14.91
C VAL A 226 -3.43 7.66 -15.69
N ARG A 227 -3.52 6.44 -15.15
CA ARG A 227 -4.25 5.32 -15.75
C ARG A 227 -5.56 5.10 -15.00
N HIS A 228 -6.59 4.70 -15.74
CA HIS A 228 -7.90 4.32 -15.22
C HIS A 228 -8.14 2.84 -15.52
N CYS A 229 -7.25 1.98 -14.99
CA CYS A 229 -7.36 0.55 -15.22
C CYS A 229 -8.68 0.02 -14.66
N SER A 230 -9.36 -0.83 -15.42
CA SER A 230 -10.70 -1.33 -15.09
C SER A 230 -10.78 -2.07 -13.75
N PHE A 231 -9.72 -2.74 -13.33
CA PHE A 231 -9.63 -3.52 -12.11
C PHE A 231 -9.19 -2.74 -10.86
N CYS A 232 -8.68 -1.52 -11.03
CA CYS A 232 -7.98 -0.78 -9.98
C CYS A 232 -8.92 0.21 -9.29
N ASP A 233 -8.91 0.23 -7.96
CA ASP A 233 -9.72 1.12 -7.14
C ASP A 233 -9.08 2.48 -6.84
N VAL A 234 -7.85 2.72 -7.29
CA VAL A 234 -7.12 3.98 -7.03
C VAL A 234 -7.92 5.20 -7.47
N ALA A 235 -8.61 5.13 -8.63
CA ALA A 235 -9.42 6.24 -9.13
C ALA A 235 -10.67 6.53 -8.26
N SER A 236 -11.12 5.59 -7.44
CA SER A 236 -12.22 5.83 -6.50
C SER A 236 -11.79 6.67 -5.30
N PHE A 237 -10.53 6.59 -4.92
CA PHE A 237 -9.95 7.39 -3.83
C PHE A 237 -9.36 8.71 -4.33
N TRP A 238 -8.68 8.68 -5.48
CA TRP A 238 -8.06 9.83 -6.13
C TRP A 238 -8.45 9.86 -7.61
N PRO A 239 -9.56 10.51 -7.95
CA PRO A 239 -10.07 10.56 -9.34
C PRO A 239 -9.12 11.28 -10.31
N LYS A 240 -8.26 12.15 -9.78
CA LYS A 240 -7.26 12.89 -10.55
C LYS A 240 -5.86 12.51 -10.08
N TYR A 241 -4.94 12.42 -11.04
CA TYR A 241 -3.52 12.34 -10.74
C TYR A 241 -3.02 13.77 -10.44
N ILE A 242 -2.50 13.96 -9.25
CA ILE A 242 -1.82 15.18 -8.82
C ILE A 242 -0.41 14.84 -8.34
N PHE A 243 0.53 15.76 -8.52
CA PHE A 243 1.94 15.51 -8.24
C PHE A 243 2.59 16.79 -7.70
N ARG A 244 3.58 16.63 -6.85
CA ARG A 244 4.37 17.72 -6.29
C ARG A 244 5.42 18.19 -7.30
N ASP A 245 5.84 19.43 -7.20
CA ASP A 245 7.01 19.90 -7.93
C ASP A 245 8.23 19.03 -7.61
N GLY A 246 8.94 18.58 -8.65
CA GLY A 246 10.04 17.64 -8.49
C GLY A 246 11.17 18.17 -7.61
N VAL A 247 11.45 19.47 -7.68
CA VAL A 247 12.49 20.11 -6.85
C VAL A 247 12.08 20.05 -5.38
N LYS A 248 10.82 20.36 -5.04
CA LYS A 248 10.31 20.26 -3.66
C LYS A 248 10.41 18.84 -3.10
N VAL A 249 10.10 17.83 -3.92
CA VAL A 249 10.24 16.42 -3.51
C VAL A 249 11.70 16.06 -3.24
N ALA A 250 12.62 16.51 -4.09
CA ALA A 250 14.05 16.32 -3.87
C ALA A 250 14.52 17.02 -2.59
N ASP A 251 14.09 18.26 -2.36
CA ASP A 251 14.44 19.02 -1.15
C ASP A 251 13.93 18.35 0.13
N ASP A 252 12.73 17.72 0.11
CA ASP A 252 12.22 16.92 1.24
C ASP A 252 13.08 15.68 1.50
N ILE A 253 13.52 15.00 0.44
CA ILE A 253 14.45 13.86 0.55
C ILE A 253 15.77 14.30 1.17
N ILE A 254 16.34 15.41 0.70
CA ILE A 254 17.60 15.98 1.19
C ILE A 254 17.47 16.40 2.67
N ALA A 255 16.38 17.09 3.03
CA ALA A 255 16.11 17.49 4.40
C ALA A 255 15.94 16.27 5.33
N THR A 256 15.24 15.22 4.86
CA THR A 256 15.10 13.96 5.61
C THR A 256 16.45 13.25 5.77
N TYR A 257 17.26 13.19 4.72
CA TYR A 257 18.63 12.66 4.79
C TYR A 257 19.47 13.41 5.83
N ASN A 258 19.48 14.75 5.77
CA ASN A 258 20.26 15.58 6.67
C ASN A 258 19.81 15.45 8.14
N SER A 259 18.51 15.32 8.41
CA SER A 259 17.99 15.25 9.77
C SER A 259 18.03 13.85 10.39
N THR A 260 17.96 12.78 9.58
CA THR A 260 17.84 11.40 10.06
C THR A 260 19.03 10.51 9.71
N GLY A 261 19.87 10.91 8.77
CA GLY A 261 20.90 10.07 8.16
C GLY A 261 20.35 8.92 7.33
N ALA A 262 19.09 9.00 6.90
CA ALA A 262 18.45 7.97 6.10
C ALA A 262 18.93 8.01 4.65
N THR A 263 19.41 6.89 4.14
CA THR A 263 19.94 6.77 2.77
C THR A 263 19.01 5.99 1.83
N ARG A 264 17.86 5.51 2.32
CA ARG A 264 16.91 4.73 1.50
C ARG A 264 15.50 5.29 1.63
N PHE A 265 14.86 5.48 0.48
CA PHE A 265 13.53 6.06 0.39
C PHE A 265 12.60 5.15 -0.41
N LYS A 266 11.35 5.06 0.03
CA LYS A 266 10.30 4.35 -0.69
C LYS A 266 9.16 5.30 -0.98
N PHE A 267 8.87 5.51 -2.25
CA PHE A 267 7.69 6.26 -2.63
C PHE A 267 6.41 5.48 -2.29
N THR A 268 5.50 6.14 -1.57
CA THR A 268 4.18 5.58 -1.23
C THR A 268 3.15 5.82 -2.32
N ASP A 269 3.57 6.43 -3.39
CA ASP A 269 2.81 6.81 -4.57
C ASP A 269 2.27 5.59 -5.32
N ASN A 270 1.09 5.72 -5.90
CA ASN A 270 0.58 4.73 -6.86
C ASN A 270 1.37 4.78 -8.18
N LEU A 271 2.06 5.90 -8.46
CA LEU A 271 2.79 6.10 -9.69
C LEU A 271 3.78 7.26 -9.58
N ILE A 272 5.10 6.98 -9.57
CA ILE A 272 6.14 8.00 -9.47
C ILE A 272 6.44 8.70 -10.80
N ASN A 273 6.35 7.98 -11.92
CA ASN A 273 6.66 8.51 -13.26
C ASN A 273 5.41 8.94 -14.05
N GLY A 274 4.31 9.29 -13.34
CA GLY A 274 3.08 9.78 -13.97
C GLY A 274 3.29 11.11 -14.68
N SER A 275 3.97 12.05 -14.05
CA SER A 275 4.50 13.27 -14.67
C SER A 275 5.99 13.11 -14.91
N VAL A 276 6.36 12.81 -16.15
CA VAL A 276 7.76 12.55 -16.53
C VAL A 276 8.65 13.76 -16.25
N SER A 277 8.17 14.96 -16.56
CA SER A 277 8.94 16.21 -16.37
C SER A 277 9.24 16.49 -14.89
N HIS A 278 8.28 16.28 -13.99
CA HIS A 278 8.52 16.48 -12.55
C HIS A 278 9.40 15.39 -11.95
N PHE A 279 9.22 14.14 -12.40
CA PHE A 279 10.09 13.04 -12.01
C PHE A 279 11.54 13.27 -12.45
N ARG A 280 11.75 13.80 -13.67
CA ARG A 280 13.07 14.20 -14.18
C ARG A 280 13.69 15.31 -13.33
N LYS A 281 12.95 16.41 -13.06
CA LYS A 281 13.45 17.52 -12.22
C LYS A 281 13.86 17.06 -10.82
N MET A 282 13.09 16.14 -10.23
CA MET A 282 13.44 15.55 -8.94
C MET A 282 14.80 14.83 -9.03
N ASN A 283 15.00 14.01 -10.04
CA ASN A 283 16.22 13.25 -10.22
C ASN A 283 17.42 14.17 -10.52
N GLU A 284 17.23 15.17 -11.37
CA GLU A 284 18.27 16.17 -11.67
C GLU A 284 18.72 16.91 -10.41
N ARG A 285 17.75 17.33 -9.57
CA ARG A 285 18.03 18.01 -8.30
C ARG A 285 18.77 17.09 -7.31
N LEU A 286 18.39 15.80 -7.22
CA LEU A 286 19.08 14.83 -6.37
C LEU A 286 20.52 14.57 -6.84
N VAL A 287 20.75 14.51 -8.15
CA VAL A 287 22.09 14.35 -8.73
C VAL A 287 22.97 15.57 -8.45
N GLU A 288 22.38 16.77 -8.52
CA GLU A 288 23.09 18.02 -8.23
C GLU A 288 23.55 18.12 -6.77
N GLU A 289 22.66 17.79 -5.81
CA GLU A 289 22.88 18.09 -4.39
C GLU A 289 23.51 16.93 -3.61
N ILE A 290 23.09 15.68 -3.89
CA ILE A 290 23.49 14.49 -3.14
C ILE A 290 23.80 13.30 -4.06
N PRO A 291 24.70 13.43 -5.03
CA PRO A 291 24.98 12.39 -6.01
C PRO A 291 25.41 11.08 -5.33
N ASN A 292 24.86 9.95 -5.77
CA ASN A 292 25.17 8.61 -5.27
C ASN A 292 25.01 8.39 -3.75
N THR A 293 24.33 9.29 -3.06
CA THR A 293 24.21 9.26 -1.58
C THR A 293 23.04 8.41 -1.13
N ILE A 294 21.95 8.40 -1.89
CA ILE A 294 20.71 7.74 -1.53
C ILE A 294 20.32 6.64 -2.52
N LYS A 295 19.38 5.82 -2.10
CA LYS A 295 18.65 4.87 -2.96
C LYS A 295 17.16 5.06 -2.76
N TYR A 296 16.39 4.93 -3.85
CA TYR A 296 14.94 4.98 -3.75
C TYR A 296 14.25 3.96 -4.68
N ASN A 297 12.99 3.63 -4.35
CA ASN A 297 12.13 2.80 -5.18
C ASN A 297 10.68 3.29 -5.17
N GLY A 298 9.89 2.86 -6.14
CA GLY A 298 8.49 3.22 -6.23
C GLY A 298 7.78 2.51 -7.40
N TYR A 299 6.45 2.65 -7.44
CA TYR A 299 5.65 2.13 -8.54
C TYR A 299 5.77 3.02 -9.77
N ALA A 300 5.99 2.40 -10.93
CA ALA A 300 6.14 3.06 -12.21
C ALA A 300 5.31 2.35 -13.30
N ILE A 301 5.14 2.99 -14.44
CA ILE A 301 4.56 2.37 -15.64
C ILE A 301 5.60 2.30 -16.75
N PHE A 302 5.39 1.35 -17.67
CA PHE A 302 6.12 1.30 -18.93
C PHE A 302 5.83 2.55 -19.75
N ARG A 303 6.86 3.13 -20.35
CA ARG A 303 6.79 4.35 -21.15
C ARG A 303 7.35 4.12 -22.54
N SER A 304 6.75 4.77 -23.53
CA SER A 304 7.33 4.81 -24.89
C SER A 304 8.58 5.68 -24.94
N ARG A 305 9.42 5.45 -25.91
CA ARG A 305 10.61 6.28 -26.18
C ARG A 305 10.26 7.76 -26.37
N GLN A 306 9.11 8.04 -26.95
CA GLN A 306 8.64 9.41 -27.18
C GLN A 306 8.28 10.12 -25.87
N SER A 307 7.67 9.40 -24.91
CA SER A 307 7.21 9.98 -23.66
C SER A 307 8.29 10.03 -22.56
N SER A 308 9.29 9.14 -22.64
CA SER A 308 10.41 9.08 -21.68
C SER A 308 11.68 8.66 -22.44
N PRO A 309 12.51 9.62 -22.89
CA PRO A 309 13.75 9.34 -23.58
C PRO A 309 14.78 8.65 -22.68
N GLU A 310 15.88 8.16 -23.25
CA GLU A 310 16.93 7.41 -22.54
C GLU A 310 17.48 8.18 -21.33
N TYR A 311 17.65 9.48 -21.48
CA TYR A 311 18.10 10.38 -20.42
C TYR A 311 17.31 10.26 -19.11
N ASP A 312 15.98 10.00 -19.16
CA ASP A 312 15.18 9.86 -17.96
C ASP A 312 15.59 8.65 -17.11
N PHE A 313 16.01 7.58 -17.76
CA PHE A 313 16.49 6.38 -17.08
C PHE A 313 17.90 6.60 -16.54
N GLU A 314 18.77 7.27 -17.30
CA GLU A 314 20.14 7.60 -16.90
C GLU A 314 20.14 8.51 -15.66
N VAL A 315 19.40 9.61 -15.69
CA VAL A 315 19.32 10.53 -14.56
C VAL A 315 18.65 9.90 -13.34
N SER A 316 17.66 9.02 -13.55
CA SER A 316 17.03 8.29 -12.45
C SER A 316 18.00 7.33 -11.76
N ALA A 317 18.83 6.62 -12.54
CA ALA A 317 19.86 5.74 -11.99
C ALA A 317 20.92 6.54 -11.22
N ALA A 318 21.39 7.66 -11.78
CA ALA A 318 22.35 8.56 -11.14
C ALA A 318 21.81 9.18 -9.84
N ALA A 319 20.51 9.49 -9.79
CA ALA A 319 19.83 9.98 -8.59
C ALA A 319 19.60 8.89 -7.52
N GLY A 320 19.85 7.62 -7.85
CA GLY A 320 19.74 6.50 -6.91
C GLY A 320 18.49 5.67 -7.03
N CYS A 321 17.73 5.73 -8.13
CA CYS A 321 16.68 4.76 -8.40
C CYS A 321 17.27 3.36 -8.45
N ASP A 322 16.96 2.51 -7.48
CA ASP A 322 17.50 1.15 -7.43
C ASP A 322 16.51 0.09 -7.89
N THR A 323 15.22 0.36 -7.73
CA THR A 323 14.17 -0.60 -8.09
C THR A 323 12.88 0.12 -8.48
N VAL A 324 12.24 -0.33 -9.56
CA VAL A 324 10.90 0.10 -9.94
C VAL A 324 9.92 -1.09 -9.89
N TYR A 325 8.70 -0.84 -9.39
CA TYR A 325 7.61 -1.82 -9.40
C TYR A 325 6.71 -1.52 -10.60
N LEU A 326 6.63 -2.46 -11.52
CA LEU A 326 5.95 -2.29 -12.82
C LEU A 326 4.74 -3.21 -12.92
N GLY A 327 3.55 -2.64 -12.95
CA GLY A 327 2.32 -3.38 -13.20
C GLY A 327 2.22 -3.77 -14.68
N LEU A 328 2.74 -4.94 -15.05
CA LEU A 328 2.60 -5.50 -16.38
C LEU A 328 1.24 -6.17 -16.55
N GLU A 329 0.81 -6.88 -15.55
CA GLU A 329 -0.46 -7.58 -15.32
C GLU A 329 -0.69 -8.80 -16.21
N ALA A 330 -0.51 -8.70 -17.53
CA ALA A 330 -0.65 -9.81 -18.48
C ALA A 330 0.36 -9.69 -19.63
N GLY A 331 0.83 -10.81 -20.15
CA GLY A 331 1.68 -10.85 -21.34
C GLY A 331 0.93 -10.53 -22.63
N SER A 332 -0.38 -10.85 -22.67
CA SER A 332 -1.23 -10.54 -23.83
C SER A 332 -1.55 -9.05 -23.89
N GLU A 333 -1.22 -8.42 -25.01
CA GLU A 333 -1.54 -7.02 -25.29
C GLU A 333 -3.05 -6.79 -25.36
N LYS A 334 -3.81 -7.75 -25.89
CA LYS A 334 -5.27 -7.74 -25.90
C LYS A 334 -5.81 -7.63 -24.48
N VAL A 335 -5.38 -8.47 -23.56
CA VAL A 335 -5.82 -8.43 -22.17
C VAL A 335 -5.43 -7.12 -21.47
N ARG A 336 -4.22 -6.60 -21.73
CA ARG A 336 -3.81 -5.29 -21.21
C ARG A 336 -4.68 -4.15 -21.75
N ASN A 337 -5.11 -4.22 -23.01
CA ASN A 337 -6.03 -3.24 -23.59
C ASN A 337 -7.41 -3.31 -22.93
N ASP A 338 -7.94 -4.52 -22.69
CA ASP A 338 -9.19 -4.72 -21.95
C ASP A 338 -9.09 -4.18 -20.51
N MET A 339 -7.92 -4.34 -19.89
CA MET A 339 -7.59 -3.73 -18.58
C MET A 339 -7.42 -2.21 -18.64
N LYS A 340 -7.40 -1.57 -19.81
CA LYS A 340 -7.11 -0.14 -20.03
C LYS A 340 -5.70 0.28 -19.55
N LYS A 341 -4.71 -0.59 -19.69
CA LYS A 341 -3.31 -0.33 -19.29
C LYS A 341 -2.60 0.66 -20.23
N LYS A 342 -2.98 0.71 -21.52
CA LYS A 342 -2.51 1.70 -22.51
C LYS A 342 -0.99 1.72 -22.68
N PHE A 343 -0.34 0.58 -22.83
CA PHE A 343 1.03 0.43 -23.29
C PHE A 343 1.17 -0.86 -24.12
N SER A 344 2.01 -0.80 -25.15
CA SER A 344 2.25 -1.87 -26.11
C SER A 344 3.36 -2.82 -25.68
N ASN A 345 3.58 -3.89 -26.45
CA ASN A 345 4.75 -4.76 -26.28
C ASN A 345 6.06 -4.00 -26.55
N ASP A 346 6.07 -3.07 -27.52
CA ASP A 346 7.24 -2.24 -27.83
C ASP A 346 7.59 -1.30 -26.63
N ASP A 347 6.58 -0.75 -25.94
CA ASP A 347 6.79 0.07 -24.74
C ASP A 347 7.39 -0.76 -23.61
N ILE A 348 6.97 -2.03 -23.45
CA ILE A 348 7.56 -2.96 -22.48
C ILE A 348 9.02 -3.19 -22.82
N ASP A 349 9.29 -3.58 -24.10
CA ASP A 349 10.66 -3.91 -24.51
C ASP A 349 11.59 -2.71 -24.37
N TYR A 350 11.16 -1.54 -24.84
CA TYR A 350 11.92 -0.31 -24.67
C TYR A 350 12.24 -0.02 -23.20
N SER A 351 11.21 0.07 -22.35
CA SER A 351 11.40 0.44 -20.94
C SER A 351 12.23 -0.61 -20.19
N ALA A 352 11.95 -1.92 -20.42
CA ALA A 352 12.67 -3.00 -19.77
C ALA A 352 14.17 -2.97 -20.10
N ASN A 353 14.50 -2.73 -21.37
CA ASN A 353 15.88 -2.60 -21.81
C ASN A 353 16.56 -1.35 -21.24
N GLN A 354 15.85 -0.20 -21.13
CA GLN A 354 16.43 1.00 -20.53
C GLN A 354 16.71 0.81 -19.04
N TYR A 355 15.78 0.25 -18.27
CA TYR A 355 16.04 -0.08 -16.86
C TYR A 355 17.20 -1.06 -16.69
N TYR A 356 17.26 -2.09 -17.54
CA TYR A 356 18.36 -3.08 -17.53
C TYR A 356 19.73 -2.44 -17.78
N ARG A 357 19.85 -1.63 -18.84
CA ARG A 357 21.10 -0.90 -19.21
C ARG A 357 21.56 0.02 -18.09
N ASN A 358 20.64 0.68 -17.41
CA ASN A 358 20.92 1.61 -16.32
C ASN A 358 21.01 0.94 -14.95
N LYS A 359 21.00 -0.40 -14.89
CA LYS A 359 21.11 -1.21 -13.66
C LYS A 359 20.03 -0.89 -12.61
N ILE A 360 18.86 -0.46 -13.05
CA ILE A 360 17.66 -0.30 -12.23
C ILE A 360 16.90 -1.62 -12.22
N LYS A 361 16.74 -2.23 -11.05
CA LYS A 361 15.96 -3.47 -10.92
C LYS A 361 14.49 -3.23 -11.21
N GLN A 362 13.86 -4.21 -11.80
CA GLN A 362 12.45 -4.17 -12.14
C GLN A 362 11.71 -5.28 -11.37
N SER A 363 10.72 -4.93 -10.56
CA SER A 363 9.83 -5.91 -9.96
C SER A 363 8.50 -5.91 -10.73
N TRP A 364 8.25 -6.99 -11.46
CA TRP A 364 7.06 -7.08 -12.30
C TRP A 364 5.89 -7.67 -11.54
N LEU A 365 4.73 -7.00 -11.66
CA LEU A 365 3.46 -7.44 -11.09
C LEU A 365 2.61 -8.06 -12.21
N PHE A 366 2.01 -9.21 -11.89
CA PHE A 366 1.09 -9.90 -12.78
C PHE A 366 -0.22 -10.22 -12.08
N MET A 367 -1.25 -10.41 -12.87
CA MET A 367 -2.52 -10.98 -12.46
C MET A 367 -2.86 -12.13 -13.41
N VAL A 368 -3.40 -13.21 -12.88
CA VAL A 368 -3.78 -14.38 -13.66
C VAL A 368 -5.29 -14.53 -13.63
N GLY A 369 -5.89 -14.64 -14.80
CA GLY A 369 -7.31 -14.91 -14.95
C GLY A 369 -8.18 -13.67 -14.97
N TYR A 370 -7.74 -12.57 -15.58
CA TYR A 370 -8.62 -11.43 -15.89
C TYR A 370 -9.85 -11.93 -16.69
N PRO A 371 -11.06 -11.34 -16.56
CA PRO A 371 -12.28 -11.90 -17.14
C PRO A 371 -12.23 -12.32 -18.59
N SER A 372 -11.59 -11.53 -19.44
CA SER A 372 -11.45 -11.82 -20.87
C SER A 372 -10.27 -12.73 -21.22
N GLU A 373 -9.41 -13.11 -20.25
CA GLU A 373 -8.20 -13.88 -20.52
C GLU A 373 -8.53 -15.29 -20.99
N THR A 374 -8.16 -15.63 -22.21
CA THR A 374 -8.22 -16.99 -22.77
C THR A 374 -6.98 -17.80 -22.39
N GLU A 375 -6.96 -19.08 -22.77
CA GLU A 375 -5.74 -19.89 -22.58
C GLU A 375 -4.59 -19.40 -23.48
N GLU A 376 -4.89 -18.97 -24.69
CA GLU A 376 -3.91 -18.38 -25.62
C GLU A 376 -3.29 -17.10 -25.04
N ASP A 377 -4.10 -16.21 -24.47
CA ASP A 377 -3.64 -15.00 -23.78
C ASP A 377 -2.71 -15.35 -22.61
N PHE A 378 -3.06 -16.36 -21.83
CA PHE A 378 -2.22 -16.85 -20.74
C PHE A 378 -0.89 -17.43 -21.23
N GLN A 379 -0.89 -18.17 -22.36
CA GLN A 379 0.34 -18.67 -22.98
C GLN A 379 1.24 -17.53 -23.45
N GLU A 380 0.71 -16.38 -23.87
CA GLU A 380 1.52 -15.18 -24.16
C GLU A 380 2.23 -14.68 -22.89
N THR A 381 1.55 -14.70 -21.74
CA THR A 381 2.19 -14.36 -20.46
C THR A 381 3.36 -15.28 -20.14
N LEU A 382 3.21 -16.59 -20.34
CA LEU A 382 4.30 -17.55 -20.14
C LEU A 382 5.45 -17.35 -21.14
N ARG A 383 5.14 -17.05 -22.43
CA ARG A 383 6.16 -16.73 -23.43
C ARG A 383 6.95 -15.48 -23.06
N LEU A 384 6.28 -14.43 -22.59
CA LEU A 384 6.93 -13.20 -22.16
C LEU A 384 7.88 -13.44 -20.96
N ILE A 385 7.47 -14.23 -19.96
CA ILE A 385 8.34 -14.62 -18.84
C ILE A 385 9.59 -15.34 -19.35
N LYS A 386 9.44 -16.27 -20.29
CA LYS A 386 10.59 -16.99 -20.89
C LYS A 386 11.50 -16.04 -21.67
N TYR A 387 10.94 -15.11 -22.41
CA TYR A 387 11.68 -14.13 -23.22
C TYR A 387 12.62 -13.25 -22.38
N TYR A 388 12.13 -12.74 -21.24
CA TYR A 388 12.93 -11.89 -20.34
C TYR A 388 13.75 -12.67 -19.29
N SER A 389 13.78 -14.00 -19.37
CA SER A 389 14.55 -14.82 -18.42
C SER A 389 16.06 -14.51 -18.36
N PRO A 390 16.74 -14.03 -19.42
CA PRO A 390 18.12 -13.59 -19.31
C PRO A 390 18.28 -12.45 -18.27
N MET A 391 17.45 -11.42 -18.34
CA MET A 391 17.49 -10.32 -17.37
C MET A 391 17.13 -10.76 -15.94
N ALA A 392 16.27 -11.80 -15.81
CA ALA A 392 15.93 -12.38 -14.52
C ALA A 392 17.12 -13.16 -13.91
N LYS A 393 17.86 -13.91 -14.73
CA LYS A 393 19.09 -14.62 -14.30
C LYS A 393 20.17 -13.65 -13.82
N ASP A 394 20.25 -12.47 -14.40
CA ASP A 394 21.14 -11.39 -13.97
C ASP A 394 20.63 -10.65 -12.72
N GLY A 395 19.47 -11.05 -12.18
CA GLY A 395 18.85 -10.43 -11.00
C GLY A 395 18.28 -9.03 -11.25
N MET A 396 18.05 -8.66 -12.51
CA MET A 396 17.58 -7.34 -12.90
C MET A 396 16.06 -7.27 -13.11
N VAL A 397 15.43 -8.42 -13.42
CA VAL A 397 13.97 -8.55 -13.42
C VAL A 397 13.57 -9.52 -12.32
N LEU A 398 12.79 -9.00 -11.38
CA LEU A 398 12.27 -9.73 -10.23
C LEU A 398 10.78 -9.96 -10.41
N MET A 399 10.25 -10.96 -9.73
CA MET A 399 8.82 -11.22 -9.71
C MET A 399 8.21 -10.72 -8.39
N SER A 400 7.13 -9.98 -8.48
CA SER A 400 6.29 -9.70 -7.30
C SER A 400 5.35 -10.88 -7.04
N SER A 401 4.84 -10.99 -5.80
CA SER A 401 3.83 -12.00 -5.51
C SER A 401 2.59 -11.76 -6.39
N THR A 402 2.15 -12.82 -7.05
CA THR A 402 1.01 -12.79 -7.98
C THR A 402 -0.09 -13.65 -7.39
N LEU A 403 -1.32 -13.17 -7.42
CA LEU A 403 -2.52 -13.93 -7.01
C LEU A 403 -3.44 -14.13 -8.21
N PRO A 404 -4.34 -15.12 -8.16
CA PRO A 404 -5.45 -15.17 -9.09
C PRO A 404 -6.22 -13.85 -9.07
N PHE A 405 -6.76 -13.45 -10.20
CA PHE A 405 -7.45 -12.17 -10.32
C PHE A 405 -8.57 -12.04 -9.30
N MET A 406 -8.49 -10.99 -8.51
CA MET A 406 -9.45 -10.63 -7.46
C MET A 406 -10.22 -9.38 -7.89
N VAL A 407 -11.52 -9.40 -7.74
CA VAL A 407 -12.39 -8.26 -8.05
C VAL A 407 -12.48 -7.33 -6.84
N LEU A 408 -12.04 -6.09 -7.01
CA LEU A 408 -12.13 -5.08 -5.96
C LEU A 408 -13.48 -4.35 -6.05
N GLY A 409 -14.20 -4.27 -4.93
CA GLY A 409 -15.54 -3.69 -4.87
C GLY A 409 -15.65 -2.21 -5.28
N ASN A 410 -14.55 -1.46 -5.18
CA ASN A 410 -14.50 -0.05 -5.61
C ASN A 410 -13.86 0.12 -7.00
N SER A 411 -13.52 -0.97 -7.71
CA SER A 411 -12.97 -0.89 -9.05
C SER A 411 -14.03 -0.50 -10.09
N PRO A 412 -13.65 0.12 -11.23
CA PRO A 412 -14.56 0.38 -12.33
C PRO A 412 -15.31 -0.87 -12.82
N LEU A 413 -14.71 -2.04 -12.72
CA LEU A 413 -15.35 -3.31 -13.07
C LEU A 413 -16.66 -3.57 -12.31
N ILE A 414 -16.78 -3.09 -11.08
CA ILE A 414 -17.98 -3.24 -10.25
C ILE A 414 -18.83 -1.99 -10.26
N GLN A 415 -18.21 -0.81 -10.30
CA GLN A 415 -18.91 0.47 -10.20
C GLN A 415 -19.55 0.90 -11.52
N ASN A 416 -19.07 0.41 -12.66
CA ASN A 416 -19.62 0.69 -13.98
C ASN A 416 -20.55 -0.47 -14.38
N ASP A 417 -21.83 -0.17 -14.69
CA ASP A 417 -22.85 -1.17 -15.00
C ASP A 417 -22.48 -2.01 -16.23
N GLU A 418 -21.96 -1.38 -17.31
CA GLU A 418 -21.52 -2.07 -18.53
C GLU A 418 -20.38 -3.07 -18.23
N MET A 419 -19.42 -2.66 -17.39
CA MET A 419 -18.32 -3.54 -17.00
C MET A 419 -18.77 -4.62 -16.04
N ARG A 420 -19.72 -4.34 -15.16
CA ARG A 420 -20.25 -5.32 -14.20
C ARG A 420 -20.95 -6.48 -14.89
N GLU A 421 -21.49 -6.30 -16.09
CA GLU A 421 -22.05 -7.38 -16.93
C GLU A 421 -21.01 -8.45 -17.30
N HIS A 422 -19.72 -8.14 -17.18
CA HIS A 422 -18.63 -9.09 -17.41
C HIS A 422 -18.49 -10.15 -16.29
N TYR A 423 -19.26 -10.04 -15.20
CA TYR A 423 -19.19 -10.93 -14.05
C TYR A 423 -20.52 -11.54 -13.73
N ASP A 424 -20.51 -12.81 -13.41
CA ASP A 424 -21.61 -13.47 -12.75
C ASP A 424 -21.24 -13.73 -11.28
N PHE A 425 -21.92 -13.01 -10.38
CA PHE A 425 -21.86 -13.22 -8.94
C PHE A 425 -23.01 -14.08 -8.43
N SER A 426 -23.84 -14.66 -9.30
CA SER A 426 -25.04 -15.42 -8.94
C SER A 426 -24.76 -16.66 -8.10
N SER A 427 -23.52 -17.16 -8.14
CA SER A 427 -23.05 -18.27 -7.31
C SER A 427 -22.66 -17.85 -5.89
N ASP A 428 -22.74 -16.56 -5.57
CA ASP A 428 -22.28 -16.02 -4.29
C ASP A 428 -23.39 -15.95 -3.25
N SER A 429 -23.79 -17.12 -2.76
CA SER A 429 -24.64 -17.25 -1.56
C SER A 429 -23.84 -17.11 -0.26
N THR A 430 -22.54 -16.78 -0.32
CA THR A 430 -21.70 -16.64 0.86
C THR A 430 -21.91 -15.30 1.52
N HIS A 431 -22.18 -15.28 2.80
CA HIS A 431 -22.12 -14.09 3.64
C HIS A 431 -20.70 -13.54 3.84
N ASP A 432 -19.68 -14.21 3.30
CA ASP A 432 -18.29 -13.80 3.37
C ASP A 432 -17.88 -13.06 2.08
N LYS A 433 -18.10 -11.75 2.07
CA LYS A 433 -17.77 -10.87 0.93
C LYS A 433 -16.28 -10.85 0.56
N THR A 434 -15.40 -11.30 1.44
CA THR A 434 -13.95 -11.37 1.16
C THR A 434 -13.65 -12.54 0.22
N LEU A 435 -14.38 -13.63 0.37
CA LEU A 435 -14.27 -14.78 -0.51
C LEU A 435 -14.92 -14.55 -1.87
N SER A 436 -15.98 -13.73 -1.93
CA SER A 436 -16.67 -13.38 -3.18
C SER A 436 -15.74 -12.73 -4.20
N GLN A 437 -14.73 -11.97 -3.74
CA GLN A 437 -13.75 -11.33 -4.60
C GLN A 437 -12.92 -12.32 -5.44
N TYR A 438 -12.83 -13.58 -5.03
CA TYR A 438 -12.10 -14.63 -5.74
C TYR A 438 -13.01 -15.60 -6.49
N TYR A 439 -14.27 -15.78 -6.06
CA TYR A 439 -15.19 -16.82 -6.56
C TYR A 439 -16.19 -16.35 -7.62
N TRP A 440 -15.87 -15.30 -8.33
CA TRP A 440 -16.65 -14.83 -9.47
C TRP A 440 -16.48 -15.74 -10.70
N GLN A 441 -17.45 -15.70 -11.61
CA GLN A 441 -17.34 -16.26 -12.96
C GLN A 441 -17.36 -15.15 -14.00
N SER A 442 -16.67 -15.38 -15.12
CA SER A 442 -16.70 -14.48 -16.26
C SER A 442 -17.95 -14.78 -17.10
N SER A 443 -18.79 -13.78 -17.36
CA SER A 443 -19.92 -13.91 -18.29
C SER A 443 -19.47 -13.85 -19.75
N ILE A 444 -18.34 -13.20 -20.04
CA ILE A 444 -17.77 -13.05 -21.38
C ILE A 444 -16.83 -14.20 -21.76
N ASN A 445 -16.29 -14.92 -20.80
CA ASN A 445 -15.45 -16.09 -20.99
C ASN A 445 -15.81 -17.18 -19.96
N LYS A 446 -16.75 -18.03 -20.30
CA LYS A 446 -17.26 -19.09 -19.41
C LYS A 446 -16.21 -20.13 -19.03
N GLU A 447 -15.13 -20.26 -19.80
CA GLU A 447 -14.00 -21.14 -19.48
C GLU A 447 -13.13 -20.60 -18.35
N ASN A 448 -13.16 -19.28 -18.10
CA ASN A 448 -12.37 -18.64 -17.05
C ASN A 448 -13.00 -18.85 -15.67
N THR A 449 -13.09 -20.11 -15.27
CA THR A 449 -13.58 -20.51 -13.95
C THR A 449 -12.51 -20.34 -12.87
N PHE A 450 -12.89 -20.38 -11.60
CA PHE A 450 -11.95 -20.37 -10.49
C PHE A 450 -10.89 -21.48 -10.60
N SER A 451 -11.32 -22.71 -10.97
CA SER A 451 -10.42 -23.85 -11.14
C SER A 451 -9.38 -23.61 -12.22
N VAL A 452 -9.79 -23.02 -13.35
CA VAL A 452 -8.88 -22.66 -14.45
C VAL A 452 -7.89 -21.56 -13.99
N ARG A 453 -8.34 -20.54 -13.28
CA ARG A 453 -7.44 -19.50 -12.73
C ARG A 453 -6.43 -20.09 -11.75
N ALA A 454 -6.86 -20.99 -10.88
CA ALA A 454 -5.94 -21.66 -9.95
C ALA A 454 -4.91 -22.53 -10.66
N ASP A 455 -5.29 -23.22 -11.75
CA ASP A 455 -4.37 -24.00 -12.57
C ASP A 455 -3.38 -23.10 -13.32
N ARG A 456 -3.85 -22.04 -13.96
CA ARG A 456 -2.99 -21.04 -14.62
C ARG A 456 -1.99 -20.43 -13.64
N TRP A 457 -2.43 -20.14 -12.43
CA TRP A 457 -1.58 -19.60 -11.38
C TRP A 457 -0.45 -20.58 -11.00
N ARG A 458 -0.74 -21.88 -10.84
CA ARG A 458 0.32 -22.90 -10.62
C ARG A 458 1.31 -22.94 -11.78
N ARG A 459 0.83 -22.95 -13.03
CA ARG A 459 1.68 -22.97 -14.21
C ARG A 459 2.52 -21.68 -14.34
N PHE A 460 1.96 -20.53 -13.96
CA PHE A 460 2.69 -19.28 -13.88
C PHE A 460 3.87 -19.39 -12.93
N TYR A 461 3.64 -19.85 -11.70
CA TYR A 461 4.70 -20.01 -10.71
C TYR A 461 5.75 -21.05 -11.13
N ALA A 462 5.36 -22.17 -11.68
CA ALA A 462 6.28 -23.16 -12.23
C ALA A 462 7.20 -22.52 -13.28
N THR A 463 6.63 -21.76 -14.22
CA THR A 463 7.40 -21.06 -15.27
C THR A 463 8.37 -20.03 -14.67
N VAL A 464 7.94 -19.25 -13.67
CA VAL A 464 8.78 -18.27 -12.98
C VAL A 464 9.99 -18.94 -12.31
N VAL A 465 9.76 -20.05 -11.59
CA VAL A 465 10.82 -20.81 -10.90
C VAL A 465 11.77 -21.46 -11.92
N GLU A 466 11.26 -22.11 -12.97
CA GLU A 466 12.06 -22.73 -14.02
C GLU A 466 12.98 -21.73 -14.72
N ASN A 467 12.51 -20.49 -14.88
CA ASN A 467 13.26 -19.41 -15.54
C ASN A 467 14.11 -18.56 -14.57
N LYS A 468 14.28 -19.02 -13.31
CA LYS A 468 15.21 -18.47 -12.31
C LYS A 468 14.91 -17.02 -11.87
N TYR A 469 13.66 -16.60 -11.93
CA TYR A 469 13.26 -15.31 -11.35
C TYR A 469 13.42 -15.34 -9.83
N GLN A 470 13.93 -14.24 -9.29
CA GLN A 470 13.94 -13.98 -7.85
C GLN A 470 12.68 -13.20 -7.44
N TRP A 471 12.29 -13.34 -6.19
CA TRP A 471 11.14 -12.61 -5.64
C TRP A 471 11.57 -11.28 -5.04
N SER A 472 10.87 -10.22 -5.39
CA SER A 472 11.16 -8.87 -4.88
C SER A 472 10.90 -8.72 -3.37
N SER A 473 10.04 -9.57 -2.80
CA SER A 473 9.76 -9.62 -1.36
C SER A 473 10.83 -10.36 -0.55
N GLY A 474 11.83 -10.95 -1.19
CA GLY A 474 12.79 -11.86 -0.54
C GLY A 474 12.14 -13.16 -0.02
N MET A 475 10.91 -13.46 -0.44
CA MET A 475 10.25 -14.75 -0.15
C MET A 475 10.98 -15.87 -0.87
N ASP A 476 11.14 -16.99 -0.21
CA ASP A 476 11.60 -18.21 -0.84
C ASP A 476 10.41 -19.01 -1.43
N VAL A 477 10.72 -19.96 -2.30
CA VAL A 477 9.72 -20.82 -2.95
C VAL A 477 8.91 -21.62 -1.93
N SER A 478 9.51 -21.97 -0.78
CA SER A 478 8.82 -22.74 0.26
C SER A 478 7.74 -21.92 0.95
N SER A 479 7.99 -20.66 1.24
CA SER A 479 6.98 -19.74 1.77
C SER A 479 5.81 -19.56 0.81
N LEU A 480 6.11 -19.49 -0.49
CA LEU A 480 5.11 -19.37 -1.53
C LEU A 480 4.24 -20.63 -1.65
N LEU A 481 4.86 -21.82 -1.58
CA LEU A 481 4.13 -23.09 -1.60
C LEU A 481 3.21 -23.24 -0.38
N VAL A 482 3.60 -22.68 0.77
CA VAL A 482 2.75 -22.66 1.97
C VAL A 482 1.54 -21.73 1.76
N GLU A 483 1.74 -20.56 1.17
CA GLU A 483 0.63 -19.67 0.80
C GLU A 483 -0.33 -20.33 -0.22
N LEU A 484 0.24 -21.02 -1.21
CA LEU A 484 -0.52 -21.78 -2.20
C LEU A 484 -1.36 -22.88 -1.55
N ALA A 485 -0.74 -23.67 -0.68
CA ALA A 485 -1.42 -24.78 0.02
C ALA A 485 -2.53 -24.25 0.93
N GLU A 486 -2.33 -23.15 1.62
CA GLU A 486 -3.34 -22.52 2.46
C GLU A 486 -4.49 -21.95 1.64
N TYR A 487 -4.19 -21.32 0.49
CA TYR A 487 -5.20 -20.84 -0.44
C TYR A 487 -6.05 -22.00 -0.99
N GLU A 488 -5.42 -23.13 -1.38
CA GLU A 488 -6.12 -24.33 -1.80
C GLU A 488 -6.94 -24.98 -0.68
N ARG A 489 -6.44 -24.96 0.56
CA ARG A 489 -7.17 -25.47 1.72
C ARG A 489 -8.45 -24.66 1.94
N ILE A 490 -8.34 -23.34 1.96
CA ILE A 490 -9.47 -22.42 2.10
C ILE A 490 -10.49 -22.67 0.97
N TYR A 491 -10.01 -22.83 -0.26
CA TYR A 491 -10.87 -23.15 -1.40
C TYR A 491 -11.60 -24.48 -1.22
N LYS A 492 -10.89 -25.57 -0.90
CA LYS A 492 -11.48 -26.90 -0.72
C LYS A 492 -12.49 -26.95 0.42
N GLU A 493 -12.21 -26.26 1.52
CA GLU A 493 -13.13 -26.18 2.66
C GLU A 493 -14.41 -25.41 2.31
N ASN A 494 -14.29 -24.35 1.53
CA ASN A 494 -15.44 -23.56 1.10
C ASN A 494 -16.25 -24.29 0.01
N VAL A 495 -15.60 -24.85 -1.01
CA VAL A 495 -16.28 -25.66 -2.04
C VAL A 495 -17.04 -26.84 -1.42
N ARG A 496 -16.48 -27.50 -0.41
CA ARG A 496 -17.20 -28.59 0.31
C ARG A 496 -18.46 -28.10 1.03
N LYS A 497 -18.50 -26.87 1.50
CA LYS A 497 -19.68 -26.25 2.11
C LYS A 497 -20.77 -25.92 1.07
N PHE A 498 -20.39 -25.73 -0.20
CA PHE A 498 -21.30 -25.36 -1.29
C PHE A 498 -21.87 -26.54 -2.07
N ILE A 499 -21.20 -27.70 -2.10
CA ILE A 499 -21.66 -28.90 -2.81
C ILE A 499 -23.09 -29.31 -2.39
N PRO A 500 -23.54 -29.21 -1.12
CA PRO A 500 -24.91 -29.50 -0.75
C PRO A 500 -25.93 -28.52 -1.31
N ILE A 501 -25.58 -27.27 -1.52
CA ILE A 501 -26.48 -26.20 -2.00
C ILE A 501 -26.67 -26.29 -3.51
N LEU A 502 -25.68 -26.78 -4.24
CA LEU A 502 -25.77 -27.00 -5.70
C LEU A 502 -26.56 -28.28 -6.07
N LYS A 503 -26.90 -29.12 -5.09
CA LYS A 503 -27.68 -30.38 -5.27
C LYS A 503 -29.10 -30.27 -4.76
N SER A 504 -29.51 -29.18 -4.14
CA SER A 504 -30.87 -28.84 -3.74
C SER A 504 -31.50 -27.83 -4.70
#